data_64b898cd4080dafccbbda4d90158dd3e
#
_entry.id   64b898cd4080dafccbbda4d90158dd3e
#
_cell.length_a   1.000
_cell.length_b   1.000
_cell.length_c   1.000
_cell.angle_alpha   90.00
_cell.angle_beta   90.00
_cell.angle_gamma   90.00
#
_symmetry.space_group_name_H-M   'P 1'
#
loop_
_entity.id
_entity.type
_entity.pdbx_description
1 polymer ?
#
loop_
_entity_poly.entity_id
_entity_poly.type
_entity_poly.pdbx_seq_one_letter_code
_entity_poly.pdbx_strand_id
1 'polypeptide(L)'
;LKAQFTNFEYELNNFSFTRTENQIQQILEKAKKRENPIILYTIVNSKLAKYLADQAQSKQIPCFGVLGDLILSFSKILNQRASHEPSGQHVLNEEYYQRIEAIQFTMNHDDGNQTDDLEKSDIILLGVSRTSKTPTSIYLANKGYKTSNIPLVNEKSIPTRITNKNFKPCIVGLTTEAERLFDIRKNRLNSLKENESTEYTNLEKIKEEVENSKKIFRKNQWPTIDVTRKSVEETAASIIKIYEIKNR
;
A
#
# COMPACT_ATOMS: atom_id res chain seq x y z
N LEU A 1 -8.03 6.44 20.23
CA LEU A 1 -8.18 7.30 21.42
C LEU A 1 -9.02 8.53 21.09
N LYS A 2 -8.71 9.31 20.05
CA LYS A 2 -9.45 10.55 19.68
C LYS A 2 -10.97 10.34 19.61
N ALA A 3 -11.42 9.27 18.96
CA ALA A 3 -12.84 8.96 18.82
C ALA A 3 -13.54 8.60 20.16
N GLN A 4 -12.78 8.27 21.20
CA GLN A 4 -13.31 7.93 22.53
C GLN A 4 -13.29 9.11 23.50
N PHE A 5 -12.51 10.15 23.20
CA PHE A 5 -12.33 11.33 24.03
C PHE A 5 -12.51 12.59 23.18
N THR A 6 -13.77 12.87 22.79
CA THR A 6 -14.11 13.90 21.82
C THR A 6 -13.98 15.33 22.34
N ASN A 7 -13.99 15.52 23.67
CA ASN A 7 -13.97 16.82 24.33
C ASN A 7 -12.57 17.31 24.72
N PHE A 8 -11.52 16.61 24.26
CA PHE A 8 -10.14 16.99 24.53
C PHE A 8 -9.42 17.43 23.26
N GLU A 9 -8.81 18.60 23.33
CA GLU A 9 -7.79 19.00 22.35
C GLU A 9 -6.45 18.41 22.79
N TYR A 10 -5.69 17.85 21.86
CA TYR A 10 -4.37 17.32 22.14
C TYR A 10 -3.43 17.56 20.94
N GLU A 11 -2.17 17.75 21.27
CA GLU A 11 -1.06 17.81 20.33
C GLU A 11 -0.34 16.44 20.32
N LEU A 12 -0.17 15.83 19.15
CA LEU A 12 0.56 14.57 19.00
C LEU A 12 1.99 14.84 18.53
N ASN A 13 2.95 14.49 19.38
CA ASN A 13 4.37 14.57 19.06
C ASN A 13 4.92 13.14 18.87
N ASN A 14 5.40 12.80 17.68
CA ASN A 14 5.93 11.49 17.35
C ASN A 14 7.46 11.48 17.38
N PHE A 15 8.05 10.52 18.10
CA PHE A 15 9.49 10.31 18.25
C PHE A 15 9.84 8.93 17.73
N SER A 16 10.05 8.83 16.42
CA SER A 16 10.39 7.56 15.76
C SER A 16 11.84 7.15 16.08
N PHE A 17 12.09 5.82 16.04
CA PHE A 17 13.43 5.24 16.19
C PHE A 17 14.15 5.60 17.50
N THR A 18 13.44 5.72 18.61
CA THR A 18 14.03 5.92 19.94
C THR A 18 14.73 4.63 20.40
N ARG A 19 16.07 4.63 20.42
CA ARG A 19 16.91 3.44 20.65
C ARG A 19 17.95 3.63 21.76
N THR A 20 18.06 4.82 22.35
CA THR A 20 19.06 5.14 23.38
C THR A 20 18.42 5.83 24.58
N GLU A 21 19.03 5.66 25.75
CA GLU A 21 18.62 6.35 26.98
C GLU A 21 18.69 7.88 26.86
N ASN A 22 19.69 8.38 26.12
CA ASN A 22 19.83 9.82 25.89
C ASN A 22 18.63 10.40 25.09
N GLN A 23 18.16 9.68 24.07
CA GLN A 23 16.95 10.07 23.33
C GLN A 23 15.72 10.08 24.25
N ILE A 24 15.60 9.07 25.12
CA ILE A 24 14.52 9.00 26.13
C ILE A 24 14.57 10.21 27.05
N GLN A 25 15.73 10.56 27.56
CA GLN A 25 15.91 11.73 28.40
C GLN A 25 15.47 13.02 27.72
N GLN A 26 15.90 13.23 26.47
CA GLN A 26 15.46 14.40 25.68
C GLN A 26 13.95 14.45 25.47
N ILE A 27 13.30 13.30 25.26
CA ILE A 27 11.84 13.20 25.14
C ILE A 27 11.16 13.58 26.45
N LEU A 28 11.65 13.05 27.55
CA LEU A 28 11.11 13.35 28.89
C LEU A 28 11.26 14.82 29.28
N GLU A 29 12.39 15.45 28.95
CA GLU A 29 12.58 16.89 29.17
C GLU A 29 11.65 17.75 28.30
N LYS A 30 11.36 17.31 27.06
CA LYS A 30 10.36 17.97 26.22
C LYS A 30 8.95 17.77 26.78
N ALA A 31 8.62 16.55 27.22
CA ALA A 31 7.32 16.24 27.83
C ALA A 31 7.08 17.07 29.09
N LYS A 32 8.08 17.21 29.95
CA LYS A 32 8.00 17.99 31.20
C LYS A 32 7.63 19.48 30.98
N LYS A 33 7.93 20.01 29.80
CA LYS A 33 7.62 21.41 29.44
C LYS A 33 6.18 21.58 28.92
N ARG A 34 5.43 20.50 28.78
CA ARG A 34 4.05 20.52 28.28
C ARG A 34 3.06 20.39 29.45
N GLU A 35 1.89 20.92 29.24
CA GLU A 35 0.77 20.76 30.17
C GLU A 35 0.15 19.36 29.98
N ASN A 36 -0.03 18.62 31.09
CA ASN A 36 -0.63 17.28 31.11
C ASN A 36 -0.03 16.29 30.08
N PRO A 37 1.30 16.07 30.07
CA PRO A 37 1.91 15.18 29.10
C PRO A 37 1.53 13.72 29.39
N ILE A 38 1.27 12.95 28.31
CA ILE A 38 1.06 11.50 28.35
C ILE A 38 2.00 10.85 27.34
N ILE A 39 2.72 9.83 27.75
CA ILE A 39 3.61 9.07 26.87
C ILE A 39 3.01 7.71 26.55
N LEU A 40 2.89 7.42 25.26
CA LEU A 40 2.60 6.08 24.75
C LEU A 40 3.84 5.56 24.03
N TYR A 41 4.26 4.33 24.28
CA TYR A 41 5.45 3.79 23.62
C TYR A 41 5.23 2.37 23.09
N THR A 42 5.95 2.06 22.02
CA THR A 42 6.02 0.75 21.37
C THR A 42 7.43 0.16 21.43
N ILE A 43 8.25 0.59 22.39
CA ILE A 43 9.63 0.10 22.59
C ILE A 43 9.56 -1.38 23.00
N VAL A 44 10.14 -2.27 22.19
CA VAL A 44 10.18 -3.72 22.44
C VAL A 44 11.39 -4.14 23.27
N ASN A 45 12.48 -3.36 23.26
CA ASN A 45 13.64 -3.63 24.11
C ASN A 45 13.26 -3.42 25.59
N SER A 46 13.30 -4.50 26.35
CA SER A 46 12.83 -4.51 27.75
C SER A 46 13.62 -3.57 28.69
N LYS A 47 14.93 -3.42 28.44
CA LYS A 47 15.78 -2.52 29.25
C LYS A 47 15.40 -1.06 29.01
N LEU A 48 15.26 -0.65 27.74
CA LEU A 48 14.88 0.71 27.39
C LEU A 48 13.42 1.02 27.80
N ALA A 49 12.51 0.06 27.64
CA ALA A 49 11.12 0.21 28.06
C ALA A 49 11.02 0.43 29.56
N LYS A 50 11.75 -0.38 30.36
CA LYS A 50 11.84 -0.21 31.81
C LYS A 50 12.45 1.13 32.18
N TYR A 51 13.57 1.49 31.55
CA TYR A 51 14.22 2.78 31.80
C TYR A 51 13.27 3.97 31.55
N LEU A 52 12.52 3.94 30.42
CA LEU A 52 11.52 4.96 30.12
C LEU A 52 10.44 5.02 31.21
N ALA A 53 9.89 3.86 31.60
CA ALA A 53 8.84 3.79 32.60
C ALA A 53 9.31 4.33 33.96
N ASP A 54 10.49 3.91 34.44
CA ASP A 54 11.08 4.35 35.72
C ASP A 54 11.34 5.87 35.69
N GLN A 55 11.90 6.40 34.61
CA GLN A 55 12.19 7.83 34.48
C GLN A 55 10.91 8.69 34.34
N ALA A 56 9.89 8.19 33.63
CA ALA A 56 8.61 8.86 33.51
C ALA A 56 7.89 8.91 34.88
N GLN A 57 7.91 7.81 35.63
CA GLN A 57 7.35 7.74 36.97
C GLN A 57 8.02 8.73 37.94
N SER A 58 9.36 8.83 37.92
CA SER A 58 10.12 9.78 38.74
C SER A 58 9.78 11.24 38.42
N LYS A 59 9.33 11.51 37.18
CA LYS A 59 8.90 12.85 36.73
C LYS A 59 7.37 13.04 36.80
N GLN A 60 6.64 12.08 37.34
CA GLN A 60 5.18 12.07 37.44
C GLN A 60 4.48 12.21 36.08
N ILE A 61 5.07 11.65 35.00
CA ILE A 61 4.51 11.65 33.64
C ILE A 61 3.82 10.30 33.40
N PRO A 62 2.50 10.26 33.14
CA PRO A 62 1.80 9.05 32.76
C PRO A 62 2.43 8.41 31.52
N CYS A 63 2.79 7.13 31.64
CA CYS A 63 3.55 6.42 30.61
C CYS A 63 2.99 5.02 30.39
N PHE A 64 2.61 4.66 29.17
CA PHE A 64 1.94 3.41 28.85
C PHE A 64 2.64 2.67 27.70
N GLY A 65 2.99 1.41 27.94
CA GLY A 65 3.49 0.50 26.92
C GLY A 65 2.33 -0.13 26.13
N VAL A 66 2.29 0.10 24.83
CA VAL A 66 1.19 -0.40 23.97
C VAL A 66 1.36 -1.89 23.64
N LEU A 67 2.60 -2.37 23.50
CA LEU A 67 2.90 -3.74 23.04
C LEU A 67 3.32 -4.70 24.17
N GLY A 68 3.71 -4.23 25.34
CA GLY A 68 4.31 -5.05 26.40
C GLY A 68 3.45 -6.24 26.81
N ASP A 69 2.22 -5.98 27.24
CA ASP A 69 1.29 -7.01 27.71
C ASP A 69 0.85 -7.94 26.58
N LEU A 70 0.73 -7.42 25.35
CA LEU A 70 0.42 -8.21 24.17
C LEU A 70 1.54 -9.20 23.88
N ILE A 71 2.78 -8.77 23.85
CA ILE A 71 3.97 -9.62 23.65
C ILE A 71 4.05 -10.71 24.71
N LEU A 72 3.82 -10.37 25.97
CA LEU A 72 3.82 -11.34 27.06
C LEU A 72 2.70 -12.38 26.92
N SER A 73 1.52 -11.95 26.52
CA SER A 73 0.38 -12.85 26.27
C SER A 73 0.67 -13.83 25.13
N PHE A 74 1.22 -13.34 24.03
CA PHE A 74 1.64 -14.20 22.89
C PHE A 74 2.76 -15.15 23.28
N SER A 75 3.76 -14.70 24.06
CA SER A 75 4.83 -15.57 24.58
C SER A 75 4.27 -16.78 25.34
N LYS A 76 3.24 -16.57 26.15
CA LYS A 76 2.57 -17.66 26.90
C LYS A 76 1.80 -18.60 25.98
N ILE A 77 1.02 -18.06 25.04
CA ILE A 77 0.20 -18.85 24.10
C ILE A 77 1.10 -19.71 23.18
N LEU A 78 2.16 -19.10 22.65
CA LEU A 78 3.08 -19.77 21.71
C LEU A 78 4.13 -20.63 22.43
N ASN A 79 4.21 -20.58 23.75
CA ASN A 79 5.26 -21.22 24.56
C ASN A 79 6.67 -20.87 24.06
N GLN A 80 6.87 -19.63 23.63
CA GLN A 80 8.13 -19.10 23.10
C GLN A 80 8.48 -17.79 23.76
N ARG A 81 9.78 -17.58 24.00
CA ARG A 81 10.28 -16.29 24.50
C ARG A 81 10.33 -15.27 23.35
N ALA A 82 9.81 -14.08 23.60
CA ALA A 82 9.98 -12.97 22.67
C ALA A 82 11.45 -12.55 22.60
N SER A 83 11.94 -12.22 21.41
CA SER A 83 13.33 -11.77 21.20
C SER A 83 13.62 -10.40 21.80
N HIS A 84 12.59 -9.57 21.96
CA HIS A 84 12.70 -8.16 22.38
C HIS A 84 13.68 -7.32 21.55
N GLU A 85 13.99 -7.77 20.33
CA GLU A 85 14.89 -7.07 19.42
C GLU A 85 14.11 -6.07 18.55
N PRO A 86 14.54 -4.79 18.52
CA PRO A 86 13.93 -3.80 17.64
C PRO A 86 14.20 -4.17 16.18
N SER A 87 13.20 -3.97 15.33
CA SER A 87 13.32 -4.22 13.87
C SER A 87 13.56 -5.68 13.47
N GLY A 88 13.23 -6.65 14.31
CA GLY A 88 13.36 -8.09 13.99
C GLY A 88 12.62 -8.53 12.73
N GLN A 89 11.61 -7.78 12.29
CA GLN A 89 10.93 -7.98 11.02
C GLN A 89 11.73 -7.49 9.79
N HIS A 90 12.82 -6.76 9.98
CA HIS A 90 13.71 -6.26 8.92
C HIS A 90 14.96 -7.12 8.79
N VAL A 91 14.86 -8.41 9.08
CA VAL A 91 15.92 -9.35 8.70
C VAL A 91 16.00 -9.31 7.18
N LEU A 92 17.19 -9.05 6.65
CA LEU A 92 17.49 -9.11 5.22
C LEU A 92 17.46 -10.59 4.80
N ASN A 93 16.25 -11.15 4.76
CA ASN A 93 16.01 -12.51 4.30
C ASN A 93 15.69 -12.51 2.80
N GLU A 94 15.56 -13.69 2.24
CA GLU A 94 15.23 -13.89 0.83
C GLU A 94 13.90 -13.20 0.45
N GLU A 95 12.91 -13.21 1.32
CA GLU A 95 11.62 -12.52 1.14
C GLU A 95 11.78 -10.99 1.01
N TYR A 96 12.70 -10.39 1.75
CA TYR A 96 13.05 -8.97 1.61
C TYR A 96 13.62 -8.67 0.23
N TYR A 97 14.60 -9.46 -0.25
CA TYR A 97 15.20 -9.26 -1.56
C TYR A 97 14.21 -9.49 -2.69
N GLN A 98 13.37 -10.52 -2.61
CA GLN A 98 12.28 -10.76 -3.57
C GLN A 98 11.34 -9.56 -3.65
N ARG A 99 11.00 -8.95 -2.52
CA ARG A 99 10.15 -7.74 -2.48
C ARG A 99 10.81 -6.54 -3.13
N ILE A 100 12.10 -6.31 -2.87
CA ILE A 100 12.86 -5.22 -3.52
C ILE A 100 12.94 -5.45 -5.04
N GLU A 101 13.20 -6.69 -5.47
CA GLU A 101 13.21 -7.05 -6.88
C GLU A 101 11.85 -6.82 -7.55
N ALA A 102 10.76 -7.22 -6.89
CA ALA A 102 9.40 -6.98 -7.38
C ALA A 102 9.07 -5.49 -7.50
N ILE A 103 9.48 -4.67 -6.53
CA ILE A 103 9.30 -3.21 -6.59
C ILE A 103 10.08 -2.61 -7.76
N GLN A 104 11.35 -2.97 -7.91
CA GLN A 104 12.19 -2.46 -9.00
C GLN A 104 11.64 -2.89 -10.37
N PHE A 105 11.25 -4.15 -10.51
CA PHE A 105 10.60 -4.66 -11.72
C PHE A 105 9.35 -3.84 -12.05
N THR A 106 8.47 -3.66 -11.07
CA THR A 106 7.19 -2.95 -11.26
C THR A 106 7.38 -1.48 -11.64
N MET A 107 8.36 -0.80 -11.04
CA MET A 107 8.68 0.59 -11.41
C MET A 107 9.16 0.71 -12.87
N ASN A 108 9.91 -0.26 -13.36
CA ASN A 108 10.39 -0.30 -14.73
C ASN A 108 9.27 -0.63 -15.74
N HIS A 109 8.21 -1.31 -15.30
CA HIS A 109 7.09 -1.78 -16.12
C HIS A 109 5.80 -0.99 -15.88
N ASP A 110 5.89 0.24 -15.39
CA ASP A 110 4.74 1.12 -15.20
C ASP A 110 4.41 1.87 -16.51
N ASP A 111 3.12 2.11 -16.75
CA ASP A 111 2.57 2.79 -17.92
C ASP A 111 3.07 2.25 -19.29
N GLY A 112 3.35 0.95 -19.36
CA GLY A 112 3.75 0.28 -20.62
C GLY A 112 5.19 0.55 -21.06
N ASN A 113 6.06 1.04 -20.16
CA ASN A 113 7.42 1.45 -20.50
C ASN A 113 8.29 0.30 -21.02
N GLN A 114 8.33 -0.83 -20.35
CA GLN A 114 9.08 -2.02 -20.77
C GLN A 114 8.11 -3.15 -21.10
N THR A 115 8.01 -3.51 -22.38
CA THR A 115 7.11 -4.60 -22.80
C THR A 115 7.87 -5.84 -23.26
N ASP A 116 9.21 -5.80 -23.30
CA ASP A 116 10.00 -6.89 -23.91
C ASP A 116 10.12 -8.14 -23.01
N ASP A 117 9.91 -8.01 -21.73
CA ASP A 117 10.04 -9.10 -20.74
C ASP A 117 8.81 -9.27 -19.84
N LEU A 118 7.61 -9.00 -20.37
CA LEU A 118 6.33 -9.18 -19.69
C LEU A 118 6.11 -10.61 -19.17
N GLU A 119 6.80 -11.59 -19.75
CA GLU A 119 6.79 -12.98 -19.30
C GLU A 119 7.36 -13.19 -17.91
N LYS A 120 8.17 -12.24 -17.42
CA LYS A 120 8.71 -12.25 -16.06
C LYS A 120 7.76 -11.69 -15.01
N SER A 121 6.62 -11.12 -15.44
CA SER A 121 5.59 -10.65 -14.53
C SER A 121 4.87 -11.82 -13.87
N ASP A 122 4.51 -11.67 -12.62
CA ASP A 122 3.50 -12.52 -11.98
C ASP A 122 2.10 -12.05 -12.38
N ILE A 123 1.89 -10.74 -12.40
CA ILE A 123 0.60 -10.10 -12.64
C ILE A 123 0.76 -8.98 -13.67
N ILE A 124 -0.19 -8.88 -14.60
CA ILE A 124 -0.30 -7.76 -15.54
C ILE A 124 -1.65 -7.07 -15.35
N LEU A 125 -1.60 -5.78 -15.07
CA LEU A 125 -2.78 -4.93 -14.92
C LEU A 125 -3.08 -4.19 -16.23
N LEU A 126 -4.27 -4.36 -16.75
CA LEU A 126 -4.79 -3.65 -17.90
C LEU A 126 -5.94 -2.73 -17.49
N GLY A 127 -6.04 -1.58 -18.10
CA GLY A 127 -7.19 -0.68 -17.86
C GLY A 127 -6.99 0.69 -18.45
N VAL A 128 -8.08 1.41 -18.66
CA VAL A 128 -8.03 2.80 -19.14
C VAL A 128 -7.30 3.70 -18.14
N SER A 129 -6.90 4.89 -18.57
CA SER A 129 -6.22 5.86 -17.69
C SER A 129 -7.07 6.16 -16.46
N ARG A 130 -6.42 6.22 -15.27
CA ARG A 130 -7.03 6.54 -13.96
C ARG A 130 -7.90 5.44 -13.33
N THR A 131 -7.70 4.19 -13.69
CA THR A 131 -8.30 3.03 -12.99
C THR A 131 -7.42 2.48 -11.86
N SER A 132 -6.61 3.31 -11.22
CA SER A 132 -5.74 2.96 -10.08
C SER A 132 -4.71 1.85 -10.35
N LYS A 133 -4.31 1.64 -11.63
CA LYS A 133 -3.30 0.61 -11.98
C LYS A 133 -1.98 0.82 -11.24
N THR A 134 -1.35 1.99 -11.40
CA THR A 134 -0.05 2.31 -10.79
C THR A 134 -0.04 2.15 -9.26
N PRO A 135 -0.95 2.72 -8.46
CA PRO A 135 -0.93 2.50 -7.02
C PRO A 135 -1.18 1.04 -6.64
N THR A 136 -2.01 0.32 -7.41
CA THR A 136 -2.28 -1.10 -7.17
C THR A 136 -1.06 -1.97 -7.51
N SER A 137 -0.35 -1.68 -8.62
CA SER A 137 0.86 -2.41 -8.99
C SER A 137 1.97 -2.23 -7.95
N ILE A 138 2.18 -1.02 -7.45
CA ILE A 138 3.13 -0.73 -6.37
C ILE A 138 2.74 -1.47 -5.08
N TYR A 139 1.46 -1.52 -4.73
CA TYR A 139 1.00 -2.26 -3.56
C TYR A 139 1.25 -3.76 -3.69
N LEU A 140 0.98 -4.35 -4.87
CA LEU A 140 1.26 -5.76 -5.17
C LEU A 140 2.78 -6.05 -5.12
N ALA A 141 3.61 -5.15 -5.65
CA ALA A 141 5.06 -5.25 -5.58
C ALA A 141 5.58 -5.27 -4.13
N ASN A 142 5.00 -4.45 -3.24
CA ASN A 142 5.29 -4.49 -1.80
C ASN A 142 4.88 -5.81 -1.12
N LYS A 143 4.04 -6.62 -1.77
CA LYS A 143 3.70 -7.99 -1.37
C LYS A 143 4.58 -9.05 -2.04
N GLY A 144 5.54 -8.65 -2.87
CA GLY A 144 6.49 -9.52 -3.56
C GLY A 144 6.08 -9.93 -4.98
N TYR A 145 4.96 -9.42 -5.52
CA TYR A 145 4.51 -9.78 -6.87
C TYR A 145 5.08 -8.83 -7.92
N LYS A 146 5.83 -9.34 -8.89
CA LYS A 146 6.30 -8.61 -10.07
C LYS A 146 5.09 -8.22 -10.93
N THR A 147 4.76 -6.94 -10.96
CA THR A 147 3.53 -6.45 -11.59
C THR A 147 3.85 -5.49 -12.72
N SER A 148 3.34 -5.77 -13.92
CA SER A 148 3.37 -4.84 -15.05
C SER A 148 2.05 -4.09 -15.18
N ASN A 149 2.11 -2.83 -15.55
CA ASN A 149 0.96 -1.96 -15.76
C ASN A 149 0.93 -1.48 -17.21
N ILE A 150 -0.09 -1.88 -17.96
CA ILE A 150 -0.26 -1.52 -19.36
C ILE A 150 -1.51 -0.67 -19.53
N PRO A 151 -1.39 0.60 -19.94
CA PRO A 151 -2.53 1.47 -20.20
C PRO A 151 -3.27 0.99 -21.46
N LEU A 152 -4.58 0.87 -21.35
CA LEU A 152 -5.44 0.47 -22.46
C LEU A 152 -6.03 1.71 -23.10
N VAL A 153 -5.48 2.10 -24.25
CA VAL A 153 -6.00 3.20 -25.10
C VAL A 153 -6.93 2.63 -26.16
N ASN A 154 -6.50 1.56 -26.82
CA ASN A 154 -7.26 0.82 -27.82
C ASN A 154 -6.72 -0.61 -27.92
N GLU A 155 -7.32 -1.45 -28.76
CA GLU A 155 -6.90 -2.85 -28.91
C GLU A 155 -5.44 -2.97 -29.43
N LYS A 156 -4.94 -1.99 -30.19
CA LYS A 156 -3.57 -1.97 -30.72
C LYS A 156 -2.52 -1.65 -29.65
N SER A 157 -2.93 -1.06 -28.52
CA SER A 157 -2.03 -0.79 -27.38
C SER A 157 -1.66 -2.05 -26.61
N ILE A 158 -2.31 -3.18 -26.90
CA ILE A 158 -2.06 -4.46 -26.23
C ILE A 158 -0.95 -5.19 -26.98
N PRO A 159 0.17 -5.51 -26.33
CA PRO A 159 1.21 -6.34 -26.93
C PRO A 159 0.63 -7.70 -27.38
N THR A 160 0.84 -8.09 -28.62
CA THR A 160 0.27 -9.33 -29.18
C THR A 160 0.66 -10.58 -28.42
N ARG A 161 1.81 -10.57 -27.73
CA ARG A 161 2.29 -11.69 -26.92
C ARG A 161 1.38 -12.03 -25.74
N ILE A 162 0.72 -11.04 -25.12
CA ILE A 162 -0.13 -11.32 -23.96
C ILE A 162 -1.49 -11.92 -24.34
N THR A 163 -1.88 -11.88 -25.61
CA THR A 163 -3.07 -12.55 -26.12
C THR A 163 -2.84 -14.02 -26.47
N ASN A 164 -1.60 -14.50 -26.37
CA ASN A 164 -1.27 -15.90 -26.60
C ASN A 164 -1.80 -16.77 -25.46
N LYS A 165 -2.46 -17.90 -25.78
CA LYS A 165 -2.99 -18.85 -24.80
C LYS A 165 -1.94 -19.47 -23.89
N ASN A 166 -0.68 -19.51 -24.32
CA ASN A 166 0.43 -20.06 -23.54
C ASN A 166 1.14 -19.00 -22.65
N PHE A 167 0.60 -17.77 -22.62
CA PHE A 167 1.18 -16.71 -21.81
C PHE A 167 0.89 -16.93 -20.32
N LYS A 168 1.96 -17.09 -19.54
CA LYS A 168 1.88 -17.54 -18.13
C LYS A 168 1.38 -16.46 -17.14
N PRO A 169 1.82 -15.19 -17.23
CA PRO A 169 1.42 -14.17 -16.26
C PRO A 169 -0.08 -14.06 -16.06
N CYS A 170 -0.50 -13.71 -14.86
CA CYS A 170 -1.90 -13.48 -14.54
C CYS A 170 -2.33 -12.09 -15.04
N ILE A 171 -3.21 -12.05 -16.03
CA ILE A 171 -3.71 -10.79 -16.60
C ILE A 171 -5.03 -10.44 -15.94
N VAL A 172 -5.16 -9.20 -15.45
CA VAL A 172 -6.37 -8.70 -14.78
C VAL A 172 -6.75 -7.34 -15.38
N GLY A 173 -7.99 -7.21 -15.84
CA GLY A 173 -8.57 -5.96 -16.29
C GLY A 173 -9.12 -5.15 -15.12
N LEU A 174 -8.75 -3.87 -15.04
CA LEU A 174 -9.36 -2.92 -14.09
C LEU A 174 -10.33 -2.01 -14.83
N THR A 175 -11.54 -1.90 -14.32
CA THR A 175 -12.60 -1.03 -14.84
C THR A 175 -13.19 -0.16 -13.74
N THR A 176 -13.87 0.91 -14.13
CA THR A 176 -14.59 1.79 -13.21
C THR A 176 -15.81 2.39 -13.93
N GLU A 177 -16.73 3.00 -13.19
CA GLU A 177 -17.84 3.76 -13.77
C GLU A 177 -17.33 4.99 -14.51
N ALA A 178 -17.93 5.31 -15.66
CA ALA A 178 -17.48 6.41 -16.53
C ALA A 178 -17.62 7.78 -15.84
N GLU A 179 -18.67 8.00 -15.09
CA GLU A 179 -18.93 9.22 -14.32
C GLU A 179 -17.84 9.42 -13.26
N ARG A 180 -17.47 8.37 -12.54
CA ARG A 180 -16.38 8.41 -11.55
C ARG A 180 -15.05 8.73 -12.21
N LEU A 181 -14.80 8.16 -13.38
CA LEU A 181 -13.57 8.38 -14.15
C LEU A 181 -13.48 9.83 -14.65
N PHE A 182 -14.61 10.39 -15.10
CA PHE A 182 -14.72 11.78 -15.49
C PHE A 182 -14.31 12.70 -14.33
N ASP A 183 -14.87 12.50 -13.13
CA ASP A 183 -14.55 13.33 -11.95
C ASP A 183 -13.06 13.25 -11.59
N ILE A 184 -12.47 12.06 -11.61
CA ILE A 184 -11.05 11.86 -11.31
C ILE A 184 -10.17 12.56 -12.35
N ARG A 185 -10.50 12.45 -13.64
CA ARG A 185 -9.75 13.10 -14.72
C ARG A 185 -9.86 14.61 -14.65
N LYS A 186 -11.05 15.14 -14.39
CA LYS A 186 -11.29 16.58 -14.20
C LYS A 186 -10.48 17.15 -13.02
N ASN A 187 -10.51 16.49 -11.88
CA ASN A 187 -9.73 16.89 -10.71
C ASN A 187 -8.22 16.86 -10.99
N ARG A 188 -7.75 15.92 -11.82
CA ARG A 188 -6.34 15.87 -12.22
C ARG A 188 -5.92 17.04 -13.08
N LEU A 189 -6.72 17.43 -14.09
CA LEU A 189 -6.45 18.61 -14.92
C LEU A 189 -6.42 19.87 -14.08
N ASN A 190 -7.40 20.05 -13.21
CA ASN A 190 -7.43 21.19 -12.28
C ASN A 190 -6.17 21.27 -11.42
N SER A 191 -5.66 20.14 -10.93
CA SER A 191 -4.43 20.08 -10.13
C SER A 191 -3.17 20.43 -10.93
N LEU A 192 -3.18 20.20 -12.24
CA LEU A 192 -2.07 20.51 -13.15
C LEU A 192 -2.18 21.92 -13.77
N LYS A 193 -3.27 22.66 -13.49
CA LYS A 193 -3.58 23.96 -14.10
C LYS A 193 -3.67 23.90 -15.64
N GLU A 194 -4.07 22.77 -16.18
CA GLU A 194 -4.30 22.58 -17.62
C GLU A 194 -5.76 22.92 -17.99
N ASN A 195 -5.98 23.40 -19.23
CA ASN A 195 -7.31 23.81 -19.69
C ASN A 195 -8.29 22.63 -19.79
N GLU A 196 -9.53 22.83 -19.34
CA GLU A 196 -10.58 21.82 -19.14
C GLU A 196 -11.11 21.15 -20.42
N SER A 197 -10.85 21.65 -21.61
CA SER A 197 -11.49 21.20 -22.86
C SER A 197 -10.63 20.22 -23.64
N THR A 198 -10.40 19.06 -23.10
CA THR A 198 -9.70 17.99 -23.83
C THR A 198 -10.62 16.77 -24.01
N GLU A 199 -10.34 15.98 -25.05
CA GLU A 199 -10.99 14.67 -25.25
C GLU A 199 -10.91 13.79 -24.00
N TYR A 200 -9.90 14.01 -23.17
CA TYR A 200 -9.62 13.32 -21.90
C TYR A 200 -10.73 13.47 -20.86
N THR A 201 -11.47 14.59 -20.87
CA THR A 201 -12.59 14.87 -19.97
C THR A 201 -13.94 14.92 -20.69
N ASN A 202 -14.05 14.31 -21.87
CA ASN A 202 -15.33 14.13 -22.55
C ASN A 202 -16.05 12.87 -22.05
N LEU A 203 -17.19 13.02 -21.39
CA LEU A 203 -17.91 11.90 -20.76
C LEU A 203 -18.32 10.81 -21.76
N GLU A 204 -18.76 11.17 -22.97
CA GLU A 204 -19.16 10.19 -23.97
C GLU A 204 -17.96 9.37 -24.46
N LYS A 205 -16.81 10.02 -24.68
CA LYS A 205 -15.56 9.32 -25.01
C LYS A 205 -15.10 8.41 -23.86
N ILE A 206 -15.23 8.85 -22.61
CA ILE A 206 -14.91 8.03 -21.45
C ILE A 206 -15.80 6.79 -21.39
N LYS A 207 -17.11 6.93 -21.66
CA LYS A 207 -18.03 5.78 -21.75
C LYS A 207 -17.60 4.79 -22.82
N GLU A 208 -17.24 5.30 -24.00
CA GLU A 208 -16.74 4.45 -25.09
C GLU A 208 -15.44 3.74 -24.71
N GLU A 209 -14.47 4.42 -24.08
CA GLU A 209 -13.22 3.82 -23.61
C GLU A 209 -13.48 2.69 -22.61
N VAL A 210 -14.35 2.94 -21.60
CA VAL A 210 -14.71 1.94 -20.59
C VAL A 210 -15.40 0.73 -21.21
N GLU A 211 -16.38 0.95 -22.10
CA GLU A 211 -17.09 -0.16 -22.74
C GLU A 211 -16.18 -0.95 -23.70
N ASN A 212 -15.30 -0.28 -24.43
CA ASN A 212 -14.32 -0.94 -25.27
C ASN A 212 -13.35 -1.79 -24.44
N SER A 213 -12.89 -1.27 -23.31
CA SER A 213 -12.02 -2.03 -22.40
C SER A 213 -12.71 -3.31 -21.90
N LYS A 214 -13.98 -3.23 -21.48
CA LYS A 214 -14.77 -4.39 -21.08
C LYS A 214 -14.96 -5.42 -22.19
N LYS A 215 -15.19 -4.96 -23.45
CA LYS A 215 -15.28 -5.87 -24.61
C LYS A 215 -13.99 -6.62 -24.83
N ILE A 216 -12.83 -5.93 -24.73
CA ILE A 216 -11.51 -6.52 -24.87
C ILE A 216 -11.26 -7.58 -23.79
N PHE A 217 -11.58 -7.27 -22.53
CA PHE A 217 -11.40 -8.22 -21.44
C PHE A 217 -12.27 -9.48 -21.62
N ARG A 218 -13.53 -9.32 -22.03
CA ARG A 218 -14.43 -10.45 -22.33
C ARG A 218 -13.93 -11.29 -23.51
N LYS A 219 -13.50 -10.65 -24.61
CA LYS A 219 -12.96 -11.32 -25.79
C LYS A 219 -11.77 -12.22 -25.45
N ASN A 220 -10.89 -11.77 -24.55
CA ASN A 220 -9.70 -12.50 -24.14
C ASN A 220 -9.91 -13.34 -22.87
N GLN A 221 -11.11 -13.38 -22.32
CA GLN A 221 -11.47 -14.10 -21.08
C GLN A 221 -10.61 -13.68 -19.88
N TRP A 222 -10.17 -12.42 -19.84
CA TRP A 222 -9.41 -11.91 -18.71
C TRP A 222 -10.34 -11.51 -17.56
N PRO A 223 -10.04 -11.95 -16.31
CA PRO A 223 -10.77 -11.52 -15.15
C PRO A 223 -10.79 -10.01 -15.05
N THR A 224 -11.95 -9.47 -14.64
CA THR A 224 -12.14 -8.02 -14.55
C THR A 224 -12.58 -7.64 -13.15
N ILE A 225 -11.97 -6.58 -12.61
CA ILE A 225 -12.31 -6.02 -11.29
C ILE A 225 -12.81 -4.60 -11.48
N ASP A 226 -14.01 -4.33 -10.96
CA ASP A 226 -14.53 -2.97 -10.83
C ASP A 226 -13.91 -2.30 -9.60
N VAL A 227 -13.22 -1.17 -9.81
CA VAL A 227 -12.52 -0.40 -8.78
C VAL A 227 -13.27 0.86 -8.34
N THR A 228 -14.50 1.08 -8.80
CA THR A 228 -15.27 2.32 -8.57
C THR A 228 -15.34 2.73 -7.12
N ARG A 229 -15.55 1.78 -6.21
CA ARG A 229 -15.69 2.00 -4.77
C ARG A 229 -14.73 1.16 -3.92
N LYS A 230 -13.64 0.70 -4.52
CA LYS A 230 -12.63 -0.11 -3.82
C LYS A 230 -11.40 0.70 -3.49
N SER A 231 -10.83 0.42 -2.34
CA SER A 231 -9.48 0.87 -2.01
C SER A 231 -8.43 0.11 -2.83
N VAL A 232 -7.19 0.61 -2.83
CA VAL A 232 -6.06 -0.07 -3.48
C VAL A 232 -5.84 -1.44 -2.85
N GLU A 233 -5.96 -1.55 -1.54
CA GLU A 233 -5.79 -2.76 -0.74
C GLU A 233 -6.85 -3.81 -1.09
N GLU A 234 -8.11 -3.43 -1.18
CA GLU A 234 -9.22 -4.33 -1.56
C GLU A 234 -9.09 -4.83 -3.00
N THR A 235 -8.65 -3.93 -3.89
CA THR A 235 -8.36 -4.27 -5.28
C THR A 235 -7.21 -5.27 -5.35
N ALA A 236 -6.10 -5.01 -4.67
CA ALA A 236 -4.95 -5.89 -4.61
C ALA A 236 -5.29 -7.26 -4.01
N ALA A 237 -6.06 -7.30 -2.92
CA ALA A 237 -6.52 -8.56 -2.32
C ALA A 237 -7.36 -9.39 -3.31
N SER A 238 -8.23 -8.74 -4.10
CA SER A 238 -9.02 -9.41 -5.13
C SER A 238 -8.12 -9.97 -6.25
N ILE A 239 -7.07 -9.23 -6.65
CA ILE A 239 -6.10 -9.66 -7.66
C ILE A 239 -5.28 -10.85 -7.18
N ILE A 240 -4.78 -10.81 -5.95
CA ILE A 240 -4.01 -11.92 -5.34
C ILE A 240 -4.85 -13.20 -5.33
N LYS A 241 -6.13 -13.10 -4.96
CA LYS A 241 -7.03 -14.25 -5.00
C LYS A 241 -7.19 -14.84 -6.41
N ILE A 242 -7.29 -14.00 -7.44
CA ILE A 242 -7.36 -14.46 -8.84
C ILE A 242 -6.04 -15.15 -9.24
N TYR A 243 -4.90 -14.55 -8.88
CA TYR A 243 -3.58 -15.11 -9.13
C TYR A 243 -3.40 -16.49 -8.48
N GLU A 244 -3.78 -16.64 -7.22
CA GLU A 244 -3.70 -17.91 -6.49
C GLU A 244 -4.59 -19.00 -7.11
N ILE A 245 -5.81 -18.64 -7.57
CA ILE A 245 -6.71 -19.59 -8.24
C ILE A 245 -6.13 -20.06 -9.58
N LYS A 246 -5.49 -19.14 -10.33
CA LYS A 246 -4.87 -19.47 -11.62
C LYS A 246 -3.67 -20.41 -11.48
N ASN A 247 -2.93 -20.31 -10.39
CA ASN A 247 -1.68 -21.05 -10.16
C ASN A 247 -1.86 -22.32 -9.28
N ARG A 248 -3.09 -22.68 -8.97
CA ARG A 248 -3.45 -23.99 -8.38
C ARG A 248 -3.62 -25.04 -9.46
#